data_3927dc5c50aaace59c8857c3f9d48bc5
#
_entry.id   3927dc5c50aaace59c8857c3f9d48bc5
#
_cell.length_a   1.000
_cell.length_b   1.000
_cell.length_c   1.000
_cell.angle_alpha   90.00
_cell.angle_beta   90.00
_cell.angle_gamma   90.00
#
_symmetry.space_group_name_H-M   'P 1'
#
loop_
_entity.id
_entity.type
_entity.pdbx_description
1 polymer ?
#
loop_
_entity_poly.entity_id
_entity_poly.type
_entity_poly.pdbx_seq_one_letter_code
_entity_poly.pdbx_strand_id
1 'polypeptide(L)'
;VVCRRQRQMCIRDSFLRYYSNQILKILETSDLEGPTGEENLITYTAKGRFLCISPWNFPVAILIGQISAALACGNKVVVKPSENTSILGYLVVKKFHKLGIPKDALELILGDGNYGETLTKISPLHGVAFTGSLKTAKSIQANLLESQKQIVPLIAETGGINAMIVDSSALLEQVTDDVIRSAFDSAGQRCSALRVLCIQEEIYDDLVTMIKGNISTQTVGDPNDFDIDIGLSLIHI
;
A
#
# COMPACT_ATOMS: atom_id res chain seq x y z
N VAL A 1 -18.45 -12.59 0.03
CA VAL A 1 -18.07 -11.88 1.28
C VAL A 1 -16.91 -12.57 1.96
N VAL A 2 -16.94 -13.89 2.13
CA VAL A 2 -15.81 -14.68 2.67
C VAL A 2 -14.55 -14.47 1.80
N CYS A 3 -14.69 -14.42 0.48
CA CYS A 3 -13.60 -14.22 -0.47
C CYS A 3 -12.92 -12.85 -0.32
N ARG A 4 -13.66 -11.76 -0.05
CA ARG A 4 -13.07 -10.40 0.12
C ARG A 4 -12.27 -10.29 1.43
N ARG A 5 -12.79 -10.79 2.54
CA ARG A 5 -12.06 -10.85 3.83
C ARG A 5 -10.83 -11.75 3.73
N GLN A 6 -10.97 -12.89 3.07
CA GLN A 6 -9.89 -13.85 2.85
C GLN A 6 -8.76 -13.27 1.98
N ARG A 7 -9.08 -12.49 0.91
CA ARG A 7 -8.07 -11.81 0.09
C ARG A 7 -7.23 -10.81 0.89
N GLN A 8 -7.83 -9.99 1.74
CA GLN A 8 -7.06 -9.06 2.60
C GLN A 8 -6.17 -9.80 3.59
N MET A 9 -6.62 -10.93 4.13
CA MET A 9 -5.80 -11.78 5.01
C MET A 9 -4.64 -12.43 4.24
N CYS A 10 -4.87 -12.91 3.03
CA CYS A 10 -3.83 -13.49 2.18
C CYS A 10 -2.76 -12.46 1.77
N ILE A 11 -3.15 -11.25 1.37
CA ILE A 11 -2.20 -10.18 1.01
C ILE A 11 -1.28 -9.84 2.19
N ARG A 12 -1.83 -9.74 3.39
CA ARG A 12 -1.07 -9.48 4.62
C ARG A 12 -0.02 -10.57 4.90
N ASP A 13 -0.42 -11.84 4.84
CA ASP A 13 0.47 -12.98 5.06
C ASP A 13 1.54 -13.05 3.96
N SER A 14 1.15 -12.75 2.71
CA SER A 14 2.08 -12.69 1.58
C SER A 14 3.17 -11.63 1.78
N PHE A 15 2.87 -10.44 2.30
CA PHE A 15 3.89 -9.42 2.57
C PHE A 15 4.90 -9.87 3.63
N LEU A 16 4.43 -10.45 4.73
CA LEU A 16 5.32 -10.96 5.77
C LEU A 16 6.27 -12.03 5.23
N ARG A 17 5.75 -13.02 4.51
CA ARG A 17 6.55 -14.09 3.90
C ARG A 17 7.48 -13.55 2.82
N TYR A 18 6.98 -12.65 1.97
CA TYR A 18 7.77 -12.06 0.90
C TYR A 18 9.01 -11.36 1.45
N TYR A 19 8.84 -10.40 2.36
CA TYR A 19 9.97 -9.63 2.89
C TYR A 19 10.91 -10.49 3.74
N SER A 20 10.39 -11.47 4.50
CA SER A 20 11.24 -12.42 5.23
C SER A 20 12.10 -13.27 4.29
N ASN A 21 11.54 -13.72 3.15
CA ASN A 21 12.29 -14.50 2.18
C ASN A 21 13.27 -13.64 1.36
N GLN A 22 12.88 -12.41 1.03
CA GLN A 22 13.76 -11.52 0.26
C GLN A 22 14.99 -11.10 1.06
N ILE A 23 14.83 -10.78 2.34
CA ILE A 23 15.98 -10.37 3.14
C ILE A 23 17.04 -11.48 3.27
N LEU A 24 16.62 -12.73 3.37
CA LEU A 24 17.59 -13.86 3.42
C LEU A 24 18.45 -13.89 2.16
N LYS A 25 17.87 -13.65 0.98
CA LYS A 25 18.61 -13.58 -0.28
C LYS A 25 19.53 -12.36 -0.37
N ILE A 26 19.08 -11.21 0.16
CA ILE A 26 19.87 -9.96 0.15
C ILE A 26 21.05 -10.05 1.11
N LEU A 27 20.90 -10.75 2.25
CA LEU A 27 21.97 -10.93 3.24
C LEU A 27 23.00 -11.99 2.83
N GLU A 28 22.73 -12.79 1.79
CA GLU A 28 23.75 -13.65 1.21
C GLU A 28 24.84 -12.76 0.62
N THR A 29 26.06 -12.87 1.18
CA THR A 29 27.22 -12.18 0.66
C THR A 29 27.57 -12.74 -0.70
N SER A 30 27.69 -11.90 -1.71
CA SER A 30 28.22 -12.30 -3.02
C SER A 30 29.63 -11.76 -3.18
N ASP A 31 30.54 -12.64 -3.58
CA ASP A 31 31.86 -12.23 -4.04
C ASP A 31 31.72 -11.44 -5.31
N LEU A 32 32.38 -10.32 -5.41
CA LEU A 32 32.44 -9.50 -6.60
C LEU A 32 33.75 -9.72 -7.34
N GLU A 33 33.71 -9.66 -8.65
CA GLU A 33 34.91 -9.69 -9.46
C GLU A 33 35.78 -8.46 -9.16
N GLY A 34 37.08 -8.67 -9.06
CA GLY A 34 38.08 -7.64 -8.80
C GLY A 34 39.44 -7.97 -9.39
N PRO A 35 40.38 -7.05 -9.31
CA PRO A 35 41.76 -7.30 -9.71
C PRO A 35 42.41 -8.44 -8.95
N THR A 36 43.40 -9.09 -9.56
CA THR A 36 44.13 -10.21 -8.94
C THR A 36 44.72 -9.80 -7.59
N GLY A 37 44.37 -10.52 -6.54
CA GLY A 37 44.85 -10.28 -5.16
C GLY A 37 43.92 -9.41 -4.32
N GLU A 38 42.75 -9.01 -4.82
CA GLU A 38 41.70 -8.33 -4.07
C GLU A 38 40.51 -9.25 -3.79
N GLU A 39 39.91 -9.10 -2.61
CA GLU A 39 38.64 -9.70 -2.25
C GLU A 39 37.60 -8.58 -2.15
N ASN A 40 36.57 -8.64 -2.98
CA ASN A 40 35.53 -7.64 -3.05
C ASN A 40 34.20 -8.22 -2.56
N LEU A 41 33.60 -7.57 -1.58
CA LEU A 41 32.32 -7.99 -0.96
C LEU A 41 31.30 -6.85 -0.96
N ILE A 42 30.03 -7.18 -1.25
CA ILE A 42 28.91 -6.32 -0.93
C ILE A 42 28.26 -6.80 0.37
N THR A 43 28.10 -5.88 1.33
CA THR A 43 27.37 -6.12 2.57
C THR A 43 26.24 -5.10 2.72
N TYR A 44 25.14 -5.56 3.30
CA TYR A 44 23.99 -4.70 3.58
C TYR A 44 23.82 -4.53 5.08
N THR A 45 23.62 -3.30 5.53
CA THR A 45 23.38 -2.96 6.93
C THR A 45 22.11 -2.16 7.09
N ALA A 46 21.50 -2.20 8.28
CA ALA A 46 20.35 -1.38 8.60
C ALA A 46 20.68 0.10 8.42
N LYS A 47 19.76 0.85 7.78
CA LYS A 47 19.92 2.28 7.53
C LYS A 47 19.63 3.12 8.77
N GLY A 48 18.72 2.64 9.65
CA GLY A 48 18.38 3.31 10.89
C GLY A 48 16.87 3.42 11.14
N ARG A 49 16.36 4.62 11.39
CA ARG A 49 14.94 4.87 11.72
C ARG A 49 14.11 5.16 10.49
N PHE A 50 13.10 4.33 10.25
CA PHE A 50 12.10 4.53 9.19
C PHE A 50 10.78 5.03 9.79
N LEU A 51 10.19 6.03 9.12
CA LEU A 51 8.82 6.46 9.36
C LEU A 51 7.89 5.80 8.33
N CYS A 52 6.91 5.03 8.81
CA CYS A 52 5.92 4.35 7.99
C CYS A 52 4.55 5.03 8.18
N ILE A 53 3.99 5.61 7.11
CA ILE A 53 2.68 6.28 7.13
C ILE A 53 1.76 5.54 6.18
N SER A 54 0.69 4.93 6.71
CA SER A 54 -0.23 4.07 5.96
C SER A 54 -1.63 4.68 5.82
N PRO A 55 -2.33 4.39 4.70
CA PRO A 55 -3.66 4.90 4.43
C PRO A 55 -4.74 4.07 5.14
N TRP A 56 -5.98 4.53 4.98
CA TRP A 56 -7.17 3.90 5.58
C TRP A 56 -7.79 2.78 4.72
N ASN A 57 -7.57 2.77 3.40
CA ASN A 57 -8.29 1.88 2.48
C ASN A 57 -7.81 0.41 2.51
N PHE A 58 -6.55 0.16 2.85
CA PHE A 58 -5.99 -1.16 3.15
C PHE A 58 -5.26 -1.13 4.51
N PRO A 59 -6.00 -0.94 5.60
CA PRO A 59 -5.45 -0.52 6.89
C PRO A 59 -4.54 -1.55 7.56
N VAL A 60 -4.64 -2.81 7.17
CA VAL A 60 -3.82 -3.89 7.71
C VAL A 60 -2.72 -4.28 6.73
N ALA A 61 -3.07 -4.46 5.45
CA ALA A 61 -2.12 -4.98 4.47
C ALA A 61 -0.97 -4.01 4.19
N ILE A 62 -1.28 -2.73 3.90
CA ILE A 62 -0.24 -1.72 3.62
C ILE A 62 0.59 -1.43 4.87
N LEU A 63 -0.06 -1.28 6.02
CA LEU A 63 0.63 -1.08 7.30
C LEU A 63 1.65 -2.18 7.57
N ILE A 64 1.24 -3.44 7.46
CA ILE A 64 2.12 -4.60 7.67
C ILE A 64 3.22 -4.65 6.61
N GLY A 65 2.90 -4.36 5.35
CA GLY A 65 3.89 -4.32 4.28
C GLY A 65 5.04 -3.36 4.57
N GLN A 66 4.72 -2.12 4.94
CA GLN A 66 5.71 -1.11 5.29
C GLN A 66 6.54 -1.51 6.53
N ILE A 67 5.86 -1.94 7.61
CA ILE A 67 6.52 -2.37 8.85
C ILE A 67 7.45 -3.55 8.60
N SER A 68 6.96 -4.61 7.93
CA SER A 68 7.72 -5.85 7.74
C SER A 68 8.94 -5.64 6.85
N ALA A 69 8.83 -4.83 5.79
CA ALA A 69 9.96 -4.50 4.93
C ALA A 69 11.08 -3.79 5.70
N ALA A 70 10.72 -2.77 6.48
CA ALA A 70 11.70 -2.00 7.24
C ALA A 70 12.33 -2.81 8.39
N LEU A 71 11.53 -3.58 9.14
CA LEU A 71 12.04 -4.43 10.24
C LEU A 71 12.90 -5.58 9.72
N ALA A 72 12.53 -6.22 8.60
CA ALA A 72 13.32 -7.31 8.01
C ALA A 72 14.74 -6.86 7.66
N CYS A 73 14.90 -5.59 7.23
CA CYS A 73 16.20 -4.98 6.96
C CYS A 73 16.92 -4.49 8.24
N GLY A 74 16.45 -4.81 9.44
CA GLY A 74 17.05 -4.43 10.71
C GLY A 74 16.83 -2.98 11.14
N ASN A 75 15.94 -2.25 10.47
CA ASN A 75 15.65 -0.86 10.80
C ASN A 75 14.69 -0.74 11.99
N LYS A 76 14.78 0.39 12.71
CA LYS A 76 13.75 0.80 13.66
C LYS A 76 12.58 1.47 12.91
N VAL A 77 11.36 1.21 13.36
CA VAL A 77 10.15 1.69 12.71
C VAL A 77 9.32 2.54 13.66
N VAL A 78 9.00 3.75 13.22
CA VAL A 78 7.92 4.57 13.78
C VAL A 78 6.76 4.48 12.81
N VAL A 79 5.61 3.98 13.24
CA VAL A 79 4.46 3.80 12.37
C VAL A 79 3.30 4.69 12.76
N LYS A 80 2.72 5.37 11.77
CA LYS A 80 1.50 6.18 11.88
C LYS A 80 0.44 5.68 10.90
N PRO A 81 -0.55 4.92 11.36
CA PRO A 81 -1.72 4.60 10.55
C PRO A 81 -2.59 5.85 10.32
N SER A 82 -3.48 5.80 9.32
CA SER A 82 -4.54 6.80 9.21
C SER A 82 -5.38 6.87 10.49
N GLU A 83 -5.83 8.06 10.86
CA GLU A 83 -6.73 8.32 11.99
C GLU A 83 -8.01 7.49 11.93
N ASN A 84 -8.55 7.28 10.73
CA ASN A 84 -9.75 6.45 10.51
C ASN A 84 -9.54 4.97 10.84
N THR A 85 -8.30 4.53 10.99
CA THR A 85 -7.94 3.12 11.20
C THR A 85 -7.03 2.91 12.42
N SER A 86 -7.03 3.85 13.35
CA SER A 86 -6.20 3.86 14.55
C SER A 86 -6.33 2.59 15.40
N ILE A 87 -7.55 2.08 15.57
CA ILE A 87 -7.81 0.85 16.32
C ILE A 87 -7.12 -0.36 15.67
N LEU A 88 -7.22 -0.49 14.35
CA LEU A 88 -6.56 -1.57 13.62
C LEU A 88 -5.04 -1.46 13.70
N GLY A 89 -4.50 -0.25 13.54
CA GLY A 89 -3.07 0.02 13.70
C GLY A 89 -2.56 -0.38 15.08
N TYR A 90 -3.27 -0.01 16.14
CA TYR A 90 -2.95 -0.42 17.51
C TYR A 90 -2.95 -1.94 17.69
N LEU A 91 -3.98 -2.62 17.19
CA LEU A 91 -4.09 -4.08 17.32
C LEU A 91 -2.97 -4.80 16.57
N VAL A 92 -2.59 -4.32 15.38
CA VAL A 92 -1.49 -4.86 14.60
C VAL A 92 -0.16 -4.71 15.36
N VAL A 93 0.18 -3.51 15.81
CA VAL A 93 1.44 -3.27 16.53
C VAL A 93 1.49 -4.04 17.85
N LYS A 94 0.38 -4.07 18.60
CA LYS A 94 0.26 -4.91 19.80
C LYS A 94 0.51 -6.39 19.51
N LYS A 95 0.07 -6.88 18.34
CA LYS A 95 0.31 -8.27 17.93
C LYS A 95 1.79 -8.51 17.61
N PHE A 96 2.47 -7.57 16.93
CA PHE A 96 3.92 -7.66 16.70
C PHE A 96 4.69 -7.74 18.01
N HIS A 97 4.40 -6.89 18.98
CA HIS A 97 5.05 -6.94 20.31
C HIS A 97 4.78 -8.25 21.04
N LYS A 98 3.55 -8.78 20.96
CA LYS A 98 3.19 -10.08 21.52
C LYS A 98 3.97 -11.25 20.91
N LEU A 99 4.40 -11.11 19.65
CA LEU A 99 5.18 -12.09 18.90
C LEU A 99 6.70 -11.88 19.05
N GLY A 100 7.13 -10.96 19.91
CA GLY A 100 8.54 -10.79 20.27
C GLY A 100 9.26 -9.62 19.61
N ILE A 101 8.58 -8.80 18.80
CA ILE A 101 9.21 -7.57 18.27
C ILE A 101 9.39 -6.57 19.43
N PRO A 102 10.62 -6.10 19.69
CA PRO A 102 10.92 -5.17 20.77
C PRO A 102 10.17 -3.84 20.58
N LYS A 103 9.77 -3.23 21.72
CA LYS A 103 9.04 -1.95 21.68
C LYS A 103 9.85 -0.80 21.11
N ASP A 104 11.16 -0.83 21.31
CA ASP A 104 12.09 0.18 20.77
C ASP A 104 12.45 -0.06 19.29
N ALA A 105 12.11 -1.22 18.74
CA ALA A 105 12.24 -1.51 17.31
C ALA A 105 11.00 -1.12 16.50
N LEU A 106 9.81 -1.10 17.13
CA LEU A 106 8.54 -0.74 16.50
C LEU A 106 7.72 0.14 17.45
N GLU A 107 7.59 1.41 17.10
CA GLU A 107 6.84 2.40 17.87
C GLU A 107 5.58 2.82 17.10
N LEU A 108 4.43 2.93 17.80
CA LEU A 108 3.17 3.37 17.22
C LEU A 108 2.86 4.80 17.66
N ILE A 109 2.56 5.66 16.70
CA ILE A 109 2.05 7.00 16.95
C ILE A 109 0.66 7.11 16.31
N LEU A 110 -0.32 7.47 17.11
CA LEU A 110 -1.69 7.75 16.68
C LEU A 110 -1.90 9.26 16.61
N GLY A 111 -2.65 9.71 15.62
CA GLY A 111 -2.96 11.12 15.41
C GLY A 111 -3.39 11.39 13.97
N ASP A 112 -3.78 12.63 13.72
CA ASP A 112 -4.24 13.12 12.43
C ASP A 112 -3.09 13.46 11.45
N GLY A 113 -3.40 14.20 10.38
CA GLY A 113 -2.43 14.64 9.39
C GLY A 113 -1.36 15.59 9.97
N ASN A 114 -1.70 16.41 10.96
CA ASN A 114 -0.76 17.36 11.58
C ASN A 114 0.35 16.63 12.35
N TYR A 115 -0.01 15.55 13.06
CA TYR A 115 1.00 14.66 13.67
C TYR A 115 1.88 14.00 12.61
N GLY A 116 1.27 13.55 11.50
CA GLY A 116 2.04 13.01 10.36
C GLY A 116 3.06 14.01 9.81
N GLU A 117 2.65 15.26 9.61
CA GLU A 117 3.54 16.33 9.18
C GLU A 117 4.67 16.58 10.19
N THR A 118 4.35 16.68 11.48
CA THR A 118 5.33 16.87 12.55
C THR A 118 6.37 15.76 12.55
N LEU A 119 5.95 14.50 12.39
CA LEU A 119 6.85 13.36 12.36
C LEU A 119 7.86 13.42 11.19
N THR A 120 7.47 13.99 10.05
CA THR A 120 8.38 14.14 8.90
C THR A 120 9.47 15.18 9.13
N LYS A 121 9.29 16.07 10.10
CA LYS A 121 10.25 17.12 10.49
C LYS A 121 11.18 16.70 11.64
N ILE A 122 10.88 15.59 12.33
CA ILE A 122 11.72 15.09 13.44
C ILE A 122 13.00 14.47 12.86
N SER A 123 14.16 14.96 13.31
CA SER A 123 15.47 14.45 12.91
C SER A 123 16.10 13.61 14.04
N PRO A 124 16.87 12.53 13.74
CA PRO A 124 17.14 12.03 12.39
C PRO A 124 16.11 11.02 11.90
N LEU A 125 15.66 11.16 10.66
CA LEU A 125 15.03 10.09 9.88
C LEU A 125 16.03 9.52 8.90
N HIS A 126 15.92 8.23 8.59
CA HIS A 126 16.82 7.53 7.67
C HIS A 126 16.06 6.94 6.46
N GLY A 127 14.73 6.99 6.51
CA GLY A 127 13.83 6.63 5.41
C GLY A 127 12.38 6.90 5.78
N VAL A 128 11.55 7.12 4.76
CA VAL A 128 10.10 7.25 4.90
C VAL A 128 9.43 6.33 3.89
N ALA A 129 8.49 5.51 4.36
CA ALA A 129 7.57 4.74 3.53
C ALA A 129 6.16 5.31 3.71
N PHE A 130 5.62 5.86 2.64
CA PHE A 130 4.33 6.54 2.62
C PHE A 130 3.41 5.92 1.58
N THR A 131 2.15 5.73 1.93
CA THR A 131 1.09 5.44 0.97
C THR A 131 -0.09 6.36 1.23
N GLY A 132 -0.53 7.10 0.20
CA GLY A 132 -1.61 8.07 0.33
C GLY A 132 -1.76 9.00 -0.88
N SER A 133 -2.12 10.28 -0.64
CA SER A 133 -2.31 11.23 -1.74
C SER A 133 -0.98 11.78 -2.27
N LEU A 134 -0.94 12.09 -3.57
CA LEU A 134 0.21 12.76 -4.19
C LEU A 134 0.52 14.11 -3.53
N LYS A 135 -0.51 14.86 -3.11
CA LYS A 135 -0.33 16.12 -2.39
C LYS A 135 0.45 15.92 -1.09
N THR A 136 0.08 14.92 -0.32
CA THR A 136 0.76 14.59 0.95
C THR A 136 2.19 14.09 0.69
N ALA A 137 2.41 13.26 -0.34
CA ALA A 137 3.76 12.81 -0.70
C ALA A 137 4.70 13.97 -1.01
N LYS A 138 4.22 14.96 -1.80
CA LYS A 138 4.98 16.19 -2.09
C LYS A 138 5.29 17.02 -0.84
N SER A 139 4.33 17.12 0.08
CA SER A 139 4.54 17.81 1.37
C SER A 139 5.59 17.09 2.22
N ILE A 140 5.53 15.76 2.30
CA ILE A 140 6.54 14.95 3.01
C ILE A 140 7.92 15.20 2.40
N GLN A 141 8.04 15.14 1.07
CA GLN A 141 9.32 15.37 0.39
C GLN A 141 9.89 16.75 0.69
N ALA A 142 9.07 17.80 0.66
CA ALA A 142 9.48 19.15 1.00
C ALA A 142 9.99 19.24 2.46
N ASN A 143 9.22 18.68 3.42
CA ASN A 143 9.63 18.66 4.82
C ASN A 143 10.94 17.90 5.04
N LEU A 144 11.17 16.79 4.37
CA LEU A 144 12.41 16.04 4.47
C LEU A 144 13.61 16.83 3.94
N LEU A 145 13.45 17.53 2.82
CA LEU A 145 14.52 18.38 2.26
C LEU A 145 14.87 19.55 3.17
N GLU A 146 13.88 20.13 3.83
CA GLU A 146 14.06 21.30 4.69
C GLU A 146 14.60 20.94 6.08
N SER A 147 14.15 19.85 6.68
CA SER A 147 14.40 19.52 8.09
C SER A 147 15.52 18.52 8.34
N GLN A 148 15.91 17.71 7.35
CA GLN A 148 16.91 16.66 7.53
C GLN A 148 18.30 17.12 7.05
N LYS A 149 19.34 16.75 7.81
CA LYS A 149 20.73 17.07 7.47
C LYS A 149 21.29 16.25 6.30
N GLN A 150 20.64 15.17 5.95
CA GLN A 150 21.05 14.24 4.89
C GLN A 150 19.88 13.96 3.95
N ILE A 151 20.17 13.46 2.76
CA ILE A 151 19.13 13.02 1.83
C ILE A 151 18.46 11.76 2.39
N VAL A 152 17.18 11.90 2.75
CA VAL A 152 16.36 10.81 3.26
C VAL A 152 15.55 10.22 2.11
N PRO A 153 15.65 8.92 1.82
CA PRO A 153 14.85 8.29 0.79
C PRO A 153 13.36 8.30 1.18
N LEU A 154 12.53 8.70 0.23
CA LEU A 154 11.07 8.63 0.32
C LEU A 154 10.56 7.57 -0.66
N ILE A 155 9.95 6.51 -0.13
CA ILE A 155 9.17 5.53 -0.88
C ILE A 155 7.73 5.99 -0.82
N ALA A 156 7.20 6.54 -1.91
CA ALA A 156 5.87 7.13 -1.96
C ALA A 156 4.98 6.39 -2.96
N GLU A 157 4.05 5.62 -2.43
CA GLU A 157 2.99 4.98 -3.19
C GLU A 157 1.74 5.88 -3.20
N THR A 158 1.35 6.35 -4.38
CA THR A 158 0.23 7.30 -4.51
C THR A 158 -0.84 6.80 -5.47
N GLY A 159 -1.98 7.47 -5.49
CA GLY A 159 -3.03 7.21 -6.47
C GLY A 159 -2.60 7.56 -7.89
N GLY A 160 -3.34 7.03 -8.87
CA GLY A 160 -3.13 7.26 -10.28
C GLY A 160 -4.43 7.25 -11.07
N ILE A 161 -4.34 7.58 -12.37
CA ILE A 161 -5.42 7.45 -13.34
C ILE A 161 -5.19 6.14 -14.11
N ASN A 162 -5.66 5.03 -13.54
CA ASN A 162 -5.46 3.69 -14.12
C ASN A 162 -6.37 3.52 -15.34
N ALA A 163 -5.81 3.10 -16.46
CA ALA A 163 -6.54 2.86 -17.70
C ALA A 163 -6.63 1.37 -18.03
N MET A 164 -7.74 0.97 -18.63
CA MET A 164 -7.92 -0.31 -19.31
C MET A 164 -8.15 -0.02 -20.79
N ILE A 165 -7.43 -0.72 -21.65
CA ILE A 165 -7.55 -0.63 -23.11
C ILE A 165 -8.22 -1.92 -23.57
N VAL A 166 -9.30 -1.79 -24.34
CA VAL A 166 -10.10 -2.89 -24.84
C VAL A 166 -10.12 -2.82 -26.36
N ASP A 167 -9.59 -3.86 -26.96
CA ASP A 167 -9.53 -4.01 -28.40
C ASP A 167 -10.64 -4.96 -28.91
N SER A 168 -10.93 -4.96 -30.21
CA SER A 168 -12.06 -5.70 -30.80
C SER A 168 -11.94 -7.23 -30.65
N SER A 169 -10.77 -7.77 -30.32
CA SER A 169 -10.57 -9.21 -30.08
C SER A 169 -10.93 -9.66 -28.65
N ALA A 170 -11.26 -8.71 -27.76
CA ALA A 170 -11.57 -9.01 -26.38
C ALA A 170 -12.93 -9.71 -26.20
N LEU A 171 -13.02 -10.62 -25.22
CA LEU A 171 -14.30 -11.22 -24.81
C LEU A 171 -15.07 -10.21 -23.95
N LEU A 172 -16.18 -9.67 -24.46
CA LEU A 172 -16.90 -8.54 -23.86
C LEU A 172 -17.49 -8.88 -22.48
N GLU A 173 -17.92 -10.12 -22.26
CA GLU A 173 -18.43 -10.60 -20.98
C GLU A 173 -17.35 -10.53 -19.89
N GLN A 174 -16.14 -10.99 -20.19
CA GLN A 174 -15.02 -10.94 -19.26
C GLN A 174 -14.58 -9.49 -19.00
N VAL A 175 -14.51 -8.66 -20.05
CA VAL A 175 -14.20 -7.25 -19.91
C VAL A 175 -15.20 -6.55 -18.99
N THR A 176 -16.51 -6.85 -19.16
CA THR A 176 -17.56 -6.31 -18.31
C THR A 176 -17.32 -6.64 -16.85
N ASP A 177 -17.07 -7.91 -16.54
CA ASP A 177 -16.78 -8.36 -15.17
C ASP A 177 -15.50 -7.71 -14.60
N ASP A 178 -14.46 -7.61 -15.42
CA ASP A 178 -13.19 -7.00 -15.00
C ASP A 178 -13.32 -5.49 -14.76
N VAL A 179 -14.11 -4.78 -15.57
CA VAL A 179 -14.44 -3.37 -15.38
C VAL A 179 -15.19 -3.18 -14.06
N ILE A 180 -16.24 -3.96 -13.81
CA ILE A 180 -17.04 -3.87 -12.58
C ILE A 180 -16.16 -4.12 -11.35
N ARG A 181 -15.38 -5.19 -11.35
CA ARG A 181 -14.45 -5.50 -10.24
C ARG A 181 -13.39 -4.44 -10.04
N SER A 182 -12.81 -3.96 -11.14
CA SER A 182 -11.72 -3.00 -11.08
C SER A 182 -12.19 -1.61 -10.66
N ALA A 183 -13.32 -1.13 -11.18
CA ALA A 183 -13.82 0.21 -10.90
C ALA A 183 -14.60 0.32 -9.57
N PHE A 184 -15.40 -0.71 -9.22
CA PHE A 184 -16.41 -0.57 -8.17
C PHE A 184 -16.13 -1.42 -6.91
N ASP A 185 -15.32 -2.48 -6.96
CA ASP A 185 -14.92 -3.19 -5.75
C ASP A 185 -14.31 -2.24 -4.72
N SER A 186 -14.67 -2.38 -3.43
CA SER A 186 -14.31 -1.46 -2.35
C SER A 186 -14.79 -0.03 -2.57
N ALA A 187 -15.92 0.15 -3.27
CA ALA A 187 -16.45 1.46 -3.69
C ALA A 187 -15.43 2.29 -4.50
N GLY A 188 -14.56 1.63 -5.31
CA GLY A 188 -13.50 2.28 -6.07
C GLY A 188 -12.38 2.90 -5.24
N GLN A 189 -12.31 2.62 -3.93
CA GLN A 189 -11.36 3.22 -2.99
C GLN A 189 -10.00 2.51 -2.99
N ARG A 190 -9.46 2.23 -4.17
CA ARG A 190 -8.14 1.60 -4.36
C ARG A 190 -7.26 2.47 -5.24
N CYS A 191 -5.96 2.51 -4.94
CA CYS A 191 -4.96 3.16 -5.80
C CYS A 191 -4.92 2.52 -7.20
N SER A 192 -5.28 1.24 -7.30
CA SER A 192 -5.33 0.44 -8.54
C SER A 192 -6.72 0.37 -9.18
N ALA A 193 -7.73 1.09 -8.69
CA ALA A 193 -9.07 1.06 -9.28
C ALA A 193 -9.05 1.65 -10.70
N LEU A 194 -9.80 1.05 -11.60
CA LEU A 194 -9.99 1.55 -12.96
C LEU A 194 -10.62 2.95 -12.93
N ARG A 195 -10.04 3.89 -13.69
CA ARG A 195 -10.52 5.28 -13.80
C ARG A 195 -10.85 5.69 -15.22
N VAL A 196 -10.18 5.10 -16.19
CA VAL A 196 -10.38 5.39 -17.61
C VAL A 196 -10.50 4.08 -18.37
N LEU A 197 -11.58 3.94 -19.13
CA LEU A 197 -11.82 2.79 -20.02
C LEU A 197 -11.71 3.29 -21.46
N CYS A 198 -10.70 2.82 -22.20
CA CYS A 198 -10.50 3.09 -23.60
C CYS A 198 -11.02 1.90 -24.40
N ILE A 199 -12.04 2.11 -25.20
CA ILE A 199 -12.71 1.05 -25.96
C ILE A 199 -12.53 1.33 -27.45
N GLN A 200 -12.15 0.31 -28.22
CA GLN A 200 -12.13 0.41 -29.67
C GLN A 200 -13.54 0.65 -30.21
N GLU A 201 -13.66 1.51 -31.24
CA GLU A 201 -14.92 2.05 -31.73
C GLU A 201 -15.94 0.96 -32.13
N GLU A 202 -15.46 -0.10 -32.77
CA GLU A 202 -16.31 -1.17 -33.31
C GLU A 202 -17.09 -1.95 -32.24
N ILE A 203 -16.59 -1.98 -31.00
CA ILE A 203 -17.20 -2.72 -29.89
C ILE A 203 -17.75 -1.82 -28.79
N TYR A 204 -17.70 -0.50 -29.01
CA TYR A 204 -18.02 0.48 -27.98
C TYR A 204 -19.46 0.37 -27.48
N ASP A 205 -20.44 0.38 -28.38
CA ASP A 205 -21.85 0.39 -28.00
C ASP A 205 -22.29 -0.89 -27.30
N ASP A 206 -21.81 -2.04 -27.79
CA ASP A 206 -22.11 -3.34 -27.19
C ASP A 206 -21.52 -3.44 -25.79
N LEU A 207 -20.24 -3.10 -25.61
CA LEU A 207 -19.58 -3.15 -24.32
C LEU A 207 -20.20 -2.18 -23.31
N VAL A 208 -20.50 -0.95 -23.73
CA VAL A 208 -21.15 0.05 -22.86
C VAL A 208 -22.55 -0.42 -22.42
N THR A 209 -23.29 -1.07 -23.31
CA THR A 209 -24.60 -1.63 -22.99
C THR A 209 -24.48 -2.74 -21.96
N MET A 210 -23.52 -3.65 -22.11
CA MET A 210 -23.24 -4.73 -21.15
C MET A 210 -22.81 -4.20 -19.78
N ILE A 211 -21.92 -3.21 -19.75
CA ILE A 211 -21.46 -2.58 -18.49
C ILE A 211 -22.62 -1.90 -17.78
N LYS A 212 -23.48 -1.13 -18.49
CA LYS A 212 -24.68 -0.51 -17.91
C LYS A 212 -25.64 -1.54 -17.35
N GLY A 213 -25.86 -2.64 -18.06
CA GLY A 213 -26.66 -3.76 -17.58
C GLY A 213 -26.13 -4.35 -16.28
N ASN A 214 -24.82 -4.61 -16.21
CA ASN A 214 -24.20 -5.16 -15.00
C ASN A 214 -24.25 -4.15 -13.82
N ILE A 215 -23.98 -2.85 -14.05
CA ILE A 215 -24.11 -1.81 -13.02
C ILE A 215 -25.51 -1.77 -12.45
N SER A 216 -26.56 -1.94 -13.27
CA SER A 216 -27.94 -1.89 -12.81
C SER A 216 -28.35 -3.04 -11.87
N THR A 217 -27.56 -4.12 -11.86
CA THR A 217 -27.77 -5.26 -10.94
C THR A 217 -27.01 -5.13 -9.63
N GLN A 218 -26.09 -4.15 -9.53
CA GLN A 218 -25.32 -3.95 -8.29
C GLN A 218 -26.18 -3.31 -7.20
N THR A 219 -26.10 -3.87 -6.00
CA THR A 219 -26.79 -3.34 -4.81
C THR A 219 -25.84 -2.44 -4.00
N VAL A 220 -26.32 -1.25 -3.66
CA VAL A 220 -25.58 -0.26 -2.85
C VAL A 220 -26.26 -0.12 -1.50
N GLY A 221 -25.53 -0.28 -0.40
CA GLY A 221 -26.14 -0.20 0.94
C GLY A 221 -25.18 -0.44 2.09
N ASP A 222 -25.71 -0.87 3.24
CA ASP A 222 -24.90 -1.13 4.44
C ASP A 222 -23.96 -2.34 4.20
N PRO A 223 -22.64 -2.17 4.34
CA PRO A 223 -21.66 -3.24 4.12
C PRO A 223 -21.73 -4.38 5.15
N ASN A 224 -22.55 -4.26 6.21
CA ASN A 224 -22.82 -5.35 7.14
C ASN A 224 -23.80 -6.37 6.55
N ASP A 225 -24.61 -5.99 5.59
CA ASP A 225 -25.52 -6.88 4.88
C ASP A 225 -24.76 -7.67 3.81
N PHE A 226 -25.01 -8.99 3.78
CA PHE A 226 -24.29 -9.88 2.86
C PHE A 226 -24.70 -9.72 1.39
N ASP A 227 -25.89 -9.20 1.14
CA ASP A 227 -26.47 -9.01 -0.20
C ASP A 227 -26.06 -7.66 -0.84
N ILE A 228 -25.20 -6.89 -0.16
CA ILE A 228 -24.73 -5.61 -0.65
C ILE A 228 -23.38 -5.77 -1.37
N ASP A 229 -23.33 -5.32 -2.63
CA ASP A 229 -22.13 -5.35 -3.45
C ASP A 229 -21.20 -4.17 -3.18
N ILE A 230 -21.77 -2.98 -3.05
CA ILE A 230 -21.04 -1.72 -2.87
C ILE A 230 -21.47 -1.07 -1.56
N GLY A 231 -20.52 -0.96 -0.63
CA GLY A 231 -20.74 -0.37 0.68
C GLY A 231 -20.30 1.08 0.80
N LEU A 232 -19.90 1.46 2.03
CA LEU A 232 -19.49 2.80 2.40
C LEU A 232 -18.34 3.35 1.56
N SER A 233 -18.48 4.60 1.11
CA SER A 233 -17.39 5.41 0.56
C SER A 233 -16.91 6.43 1.58
N LEU A 234 -15.63 6.40 1.96
CA LEU A 234 -15.00 7.39 2.85
C LEU A 234 -14.49 8.63 2.10
N ILE A 235 -14.43 8.57 0.76
CA ILE A 235 -13.91 9.70 -0.06
C ILE A 235 -14.96 10.80 -0.23
N HIS A 236 -16.24 10.43 -0.21
CA HIS A 236 -17.35 11.34 -0.53
C HIS A 236 -18.19 11.73 0.69
N ILE A 237 -17.65 11.58 1.89
CA ILE A 237 -18.28 12.02 3.15
C ILE A 237 -17.77 13.40 3.53
#